data_58c2d667306d1629d134fd2b0ae505e6
#
_entry.id   58c2d667306d1629d134fd2b0ae505e6
#
_cell.length_a   1.000
_cell.length_b   1.000
_cell.length_c   1.000
_cell.angle_alpha   90.00
_cell.angle_beta   90.00
_cell.angle_gamma   90.00
#
_symmetry.space_group_name_H-M   'P 1'
#
loop_
_entity.id
_entity.type
_entity.pdbx_description
1 polymer ?
#
loop_
_entity_poly.entity_id
_entity_poly.type
_entity_poly.pdbx_seq_one_letter_code
_entity_poly.pdbx_strand_id
1 'polypeptide(L)'
;MIPEKTSQRKASKRVFNTTGICNPTEHYMVDLTQRLSEVRKLVDDGKNFMINRARQFGKTTMLHALAEYLSQDYLVISMDFQMQMSDAKFRNENSFSLAFARAFENSFRITEEGRSQEYQTALQAFTEERKEIGNQFELVELFEAISKLCAAIPKKIVLMIDEVDSATNNQVFLDFLAQLRGYYINRSRFATFQSVILAGVCDIRNLKRKMRPDEEHKDNSPWNIAAEFDIDMSFSAEQINHMLLDYASENDSSIDTEQIAREIHDYTSGYPYLVSRLCQLLDEMYQSGMDGAWTHAGILEAVRKLVRESNSLFEDMAKKVKDYPDLGTMLRDILFCGKGIPFNLGTELVSIGTMFGFLKDEDGQVEISNRIFEIWFYNLFIAQDAIDSKTYDAGWQMKGQFVSESGRK
;
A
#
# COMPACT_ATOMS: atom_id res chain seq x y z
N MET A 1 15.13 -46.57 -30.81
CA MET A 1 15.41 -45.99 -29.46
C MET A 1 15.89 -44.58 -29.68
N ILE A 2 14.98 -43.63 -29.54
CA ILE A 2 15.25 -42.19 -29.62
C ILE A 2 15.44 -41.73 -28.17
N PRO A 3 16.53 -41.07 -27.76
CA PRO A 3 16.69 -40.58 -26.40
C PRO A 3 15.78 -39.37 -26.21
N GLU A 4 14.87 -39.47 -25.21
CA GLU A 4 14.13 -38.35 -24.68
C GLU A 4 15.11 -37.29 -24.14
N LYS A 5 15.14 -36.18 -24.81
CA LYS A 5 15.74 -34.94 -24.26
C LYS A 5 14.82 -34.44 -23.16
N THR A 6 15.12 -34.78 -21.93
CA THR A 6 14.59 -34.11 -20.75
C THR A 6 15.05 -32.65 -20.82
N SER A 7 14.15 -31.80 -21.28
CA SER A 7 14.31 -30.35 -21.19
C SER A 7 14.26 -29.97 -19.71
N GLN A 8 15.45 -29.86 -19.10
CA GLN A 8 15.58 -29.14 -17.83
C GLN A 8 15.13 -27.69 -18.13
N ARG A 9 13.92 -27.31 -17.70
CA ARG A 9 13.55 -25.90 -17.60
C ARG A 9 14.60 -25.26 -16.68
N LYS A 10 15.47 -24.41 -17.25
CA LYS A 10 16.27 -23.48 -16.46
C LYS A 10 15.28 -22.76 -15.55
N ALA A 11 15.50 -22.82 -14.24
CA ALA A 11 14.77 -22.01 -13.29
C ALA A 11 14.84 -20.56 -13.80
N SER A 12 13.71 -19.92 -13.92
CA SER A 12 13.64 -18.50 -14.30
C SER A 12 14.37 -17.71 -13.21
N LYS A 13 15.35 -16.90 -13.63
CA LYS A 13 16.12 -16.06 -12.72
C LYS A 13 15.16 -15.09 -12.01
N ARG A 14 15.29 -14.95 -10.68
CA ARG A 14 14.51 -13.96 -9.92
C ARG A 14 14.83 -12.54 -10.39
N VAL A 15 13.87 -11.62 -10.23
CA VAL A 15 14.00 -10.21 -10.62
C VAL A 15 13.56 -9.29 -9.48
N PHE A 16 14.01 -8.03 -9.50
CA PHE A 16 13.46 -7.00 -8.61
C PHE A 16 12.11 -6.53 -9.16
N ASN A 17 11.05 -6.72 -8.38
CA ASN A 17 9.68 -6.39 -8.81
C ASN A 17 9.26 -5.00 -8.32
N THR A 18 8.68 -4.22 -9.22
CA THR A 18 8.14 -2.87 -8.98
C THR A 18 6.65 -2.76 -9.29
N THR A 19 6.02 -3.86 -9.74
CA THR A 19 4.62 -3.88 -10.16
C THR A 19 3.89 -5.08 -9.58
N GLY A 20 2.71 -4.85 -9.01
CA GLY A 20 1.87 -5.92 -8.47
C GLY A 20 2.44 -6.60 -7.21
N ILE A 21 2.00 -7.84 -6.97
CA ILE A 21 2.35 -8.62 -5.78
C ILE A 21 3.73 -9.24 -5.97
N CYS A 22 4.59 -9.14 -4.94
CA CYS A 22 5.87 -9.84 -4.93
C CYS A 22 5.69 -11.31 -4.51
N ASN A 23 6.40 -12.20 -5.22
CA ASN A 23 6.44 -13.64 -4.98
C ASN A 23 7.89 -14.07 -4.74
N PRO A 24 8.24 -14.72 -3.60
CA PRO A 24 9.62 -15.11 -3.28
C PRO A 24 10.27 -16.07 -4.30
N THR A 25 9.46 -16.84 -5.05
CA THR A 25 9.99 -17.77 -6.07
C THR A 25 10.39 -17.08 -7.37
N GLU A 26 9.90 -15.86 -7.62
CA GLU A 26 10.09 -15.10 -8.85
C GLU A 26 10.82 -13.77 -8.63
N HIS A 27 10.80 -13.28 -7.39
CA HIS A 27 11.28 -11.94 -7.05
C HIS A 27 12.28 -11.96 -5.90
N TYR A 28 13.26 -11.06 -5.95
CA TYR A 28 14.08 -10.75 -4.77
C TYR A 28 13.23 -9.96 -3.79
N MET A 29 13.13 -10.45 -2.56
CA MET A 29 12.27 -9.89 -1.51
C MET A 29 13.01 -9.84 -0.17
N VAL A 30 12.60 -8.91 0.67
CA VAL A 30 13.00 -8.94 2.08
C VAL A 30 12.21 -10.01 2.83
N ASP A 31 12.80 -10.55 3.90
CA ASP A 31 12.11 -11.47 4.81
C ASP A 31 11.00 -10.75 5.59
N LEU A 32 9.77 -11.25 5.46
CA LEU A 32 8.58 -10.72 6.13
C LEU A 32 8.23 -11.50 7.42
N THR A 33 8.94 -12.56 7.77
CA THR A 33 8.58 -13.51 8.84
C THR A 33 8.31 -12.82 10.17
N GLN A 34 9.17 -11.90 10.58
CA GLN A 34 8.99 -11.17 11.82
C GLN A 34 7.70 -10.34 11.81
N ARG A 35 7.48 -9.55 10.72
CA ARG A 35 6.27 -8.71 10.57
C ARG A 35 5.00 -9.55 10.55
N LEU A 36 5.01 -10.66 9.83
CA LEU A 36 3.87 -11.60 9.80
C LEU A 36 3.55 -12.14 11.19
N SER A 37 4.58 -12.47 11.98
CA SER A 37 4.43 -12.90 13.37
C SER A 37 3.84 -11.81 14.27
N GLU A 38 4.25 -10.55 14.08
CA GLU A 38 3.71 -9.42 14.84
C GLU A 38 2.24 -9.14 14.48
N VAL A 39 1.89 -9.16 13.18
CA VAL A 39 0.50 -9.01 12.72
C VAL A 39 -0.36 -10.18 13.21
N ARG A 40 0.16 -11.40 13.20
CA ARG A 40 -0.53 -12.57 13.73
C ARG A 40 -0.98 -12.39 15.17
N LYS A 41 -0.18 -11.78 16.03
CA LYS A 41 -0.57 -11.49 17.43
C LYS A 41 -1.84 -10.65 17.50
N LEU A 42 -1.97 -9.64 16.63
CA LEU A 42 -3.20 -8.84 16.56
C LEU A 42 -4.41 -9.70 16.14
N VAL A 43 -4.22 -10.61 15.21
CA VAL A 43 -5.27 -11.53 14.74
C VAL A 43 -5.64 -12.53 15.85
N ASP A 44 -4.65 -13.13 16.50
CA ASP A 44 -4.87 -14.10 17.61
C ASP A 44 -5.62 -13.44 18.77
N ASP A 45 -5.33 -12.17 19.07
CA ASP A 45 -6.04 -11.35 20.07
C ASP A 45 -7.47 -10.95 19.62
N GLY A 46 -7.85 -11.28 18.41
CA GLY A 46 -9.16 -10.90 17.84
C GLY A 46 -9.30 -9.39 17.66
N LYS A 47 -8.24 -8.67 17.30
CA LYS A 47 -8.26 -7.24 17.01
C LYS A 47 -8.66 -6.98 15.57
N ASN A 48 -9.50 -5.95 15.38
CA ASN A 48 -9.67 -5.35 14.05
C ASN A 48 -8.65 -4.22 13.92
N PHE A 49 -8.04 -4.06 12.75
CA PHE A 49 -7.05 -3.02 12.52
C PHE A 49 -7.01 -2.61 11.05
N MET A 50 -6.28 -1.54 10.77
CA MET A 50 -6.09 -1.03 9.43
C MET A 50 -4.60 -0.85 9.12
N ILE A 51 -4.17 -1.38 7.99
CA ILE A 51 -2.85 -1.13 7.40
C ILE A 51 -2.97 0.13 6.54
N ASN A 52 -2.81 1.29 7.18
CA ASN A 52 -2.83 2.59 6.50
C ASN A 52 -1.39 3.00 6.19
N ARG A 53 -0.94 2.73 4.99
CA ARG A 53 0.39 3.11 4.50
C ARG A 53 0.25 3.78 3.14
N ALA A 54 1.23 4.62 2.83
CA ALA A 54 1.33 5.31 1.55
C ALA A 54 1.20 4.36 0.34
N ARG A 55 0.98 4.94 -0.83
CA ARG A 55 0.93 4.18 -2.09
C ARG A 55 2.25 3.45 -2.33
N GLN A 56 2.19 2.23 -2.89
CA GLN A 56 3.38 1.41 -3.19
C GLN A 56 4.29 1.10 -1.96
N PHE A 57 3.69 1.08 -0.78
CA PHE A 57 4.37 0.71 0.47
C PHE A 57 4.28 -0.81 0.79
N GLY A 58 3.92 -1.64 -0.19
CA GLY A 58 3.89 -3.09 -0.06
C GLY A 58 2.67 -3.67 0.65
N LYS A 59 1.56 -2.90 0.83
CA LYS A 59 0.32 -3.35 1.51
C LYS A 59 -0.23 -4.66 0.93
N THR A 60 -0.46 -4.70 -0.37
CA THR A 60 -1.03 -5.87 -1.06
C THR A 60 -0.12 -7.10 -0.94
N THR A 61 1.21 -6.93 -1.07
CA THR A 61 2.18 -8.02 -0.86
C THR A 61 2.13 -8.53 0.58
N MET A 62 2.03 -7.62 1.55
CA MET A 62 1.91 -7.98 2.97
C MET A 62 0.62 -8.74 3.25
N LEU A 63 -0.53 -8.30 2.72
CA LEU A 63 -1.81 -8.99 2.86
C LEU A 63 -1.77 -10.38 2.22
N HIS A 64 -1.15 -10.52 1.06
CA HIS A 64 -1.01 -11.81 0.39
C HIS A 64 -0.16 -12.80 1.22
N ALA A 65 1.02 -12.36 1.67
CA ALA A 65 1.88 -13.16 2.52
C ALA A 65 1.21 -13.50 3.87
N LEU A 66 0.45 -12.55 4.45
CA LEU A 66 -0.28 -12.77 5.68
C LEU A 66 -1.43 -13.78 5.48
N ALA A 67 -2.13 -13.74 4.36
CA ALA A 67 -3.19 -14.70 4.05
C ALA A 67 -2.64 -16.13 4.01
N GLU A 68 -1.50 -16.33 3.34
CA GLU A 68 -0.82 -17.63 3.31
C GLU A 68 -0.34 -18.06 4.71
N TYR A 69 0.27 -17.14 5.46
CA TYR A 69 0.78 -17.41 6.81
C TYR A 69 -0.31 -17.79 7.82
N LEU A 70 -1.51 -17.20 7.71
CA LEU A 70 -2.64 -17.45 8.60
C LEU A 70 -3.50 -18.64 8.18
N SER A 71 -3.42 -19.13 6.94
CA SER A 71 -4.31 -20.16 6.37
C SER A 71 -4.30 -21.49 7.12
N GLN A 72 -3.22 -21.80 7.84
CA GLN A 72 -3.12 -23.01 8.65
C GLN A 72 -4.16 -23.05 9.78
N ASP A 73 -4.39 -21.91 10.47
CA ASP A 73 -5.21 -21.81 11.67
C ASP A 73 -6.57 -21.13 11.43
N TYR A 74 -6.67 -20.31 10.39
CA TYR A 74 -7.84 -19.49 10.08
C TYR A 74 -8.34 -19.73 8.66
N LEU A 75 -9.64 -19.51 8.45
CA LEU A 75 -10.18 -19.34 7.11
C LEU A 75 -9.98 -17.87 6.70
N VAL A 76 -9.05 -17.60 5.81
CA VAL A 76 -8.76 -16.24 5.36
C VAL A 76 -9.54 -15.91 4.11
N ILE A 77 -10.39 -14.88 4.20
CA ILE A 77 -11.16 -14.34 3.08
C ILE A 77 -10.54 -13.01 2.67
N SER A 78 -9.90 -13.00 1.52
CA SER A 78 -9.28 -11.80 0.95
C SER A 78 -10.14 -11.20 -0.15
N MET A 79 -10.42 -9.90 -0.06
CA MET A 79 -11.21 -9.13 -1.02
C MET A 79 -10.44 -7.90 -1.48
N ASP A 80 -10.65 -7.48 -2.72
CA ASP A 80 -10.14 -6.23 -3.29
C ASP A 80 -11.33 -5.36 -3.71
N PHE A 81 -11.51 -4.23 -3.02
CA PHE A 81 -12.66 -3.37 -3.29
C PHE A 81 -12.53 -2.63 -4.62
N GLN A 82 -11.32 -2.29 -5.07
CA GLN A 82 -11.15 -1.65 -6.36
C GLN A 82 -11.57 -2.58 -7.52
N MET A 83 -11.27 -3.87 -7.40
CA MET A 83 -11.61 -4.86 -8.44
C MET A 83 -13.06 -5.32 -8.34
N GLN A 84 -13.59 -5.50 -7.13
CA GLN A 84 -14.86 -6.19 -6.89
C GLN A 84 -16.06 -5.26 -6.65
N MET A 85 -15.81 -4.00 -6.28
CA MET A 85 -16.84 -3.03 -5.85
C MET A 85 -16.77 -1.74 -6.68
N SER A 86 -17.53 -1.66 -7.77
CA SER A 86 -17.65 -0.43 -8.54
C SER A 86 -18.52 0.60 -7.80
N ASP A 87 -18.37 1.91 -8.12
CA ASP A 87 -19.16 3.02 -7.53
C ASP A 87 -20.67 2.76 -7.52
N ALA A 88 -21.18 2.08 -8.57
CA ALA A 88 -22.60 1.73 -8.65
C ALA A 88 -23.06 0.78 -7.51
N LYS A 89 -22.14 0.09 -6.86
CA LYS A 89 -22.44 -0.84 -5.76
C LYS A 89 -22.63 -0.11 -4.43
N PHE A 90 -22.16 1.12 -4.32
CA PHE A 90 -22.33 1.95 -3.13
C PHE A 90 -23.56 2.87 -3.16
N ARG A 91 -24.48 2.69 -4.12
CA ARG A 91 -25.66 3.55 -4.25
C ARG A 91 -26.68 3.40 -3.12
N ASN A 92 -26.84 2.19 -2.62
CA ASN A 92 -27.73 1.84 -1.52
C ASN A 92 -27.27 0.55 -0.83
N GLU A 93 -27.83 0.25 0.34
CA GLU A 93 -27.46 -0.90 1.15
C GLU A 93 -27.68 -2.23 0.42
N ASN A 94 -28.79 -2.41 -0.28
CA ASN A 94 -29.07 -3.65 -1.01
C ASN A 94 -28.03 -3.91 -2.12
N SER A 95 -27.71 -2.90 -2.94
CA SER A 95 -26.72 -3.03 -4.00
C SER A 95 -25.33 -3.38 -3.43
N PHE A 96 -24.96 -2.75 -2.32
CA PHE A 96 -23.71 -3.04 -1.62
C PHE A 96 -23.69 -4.44 -1.04
N SER A 97 -24.72 -4.81 -0.27
CA SER A 97 -24.82 -6.10 0.42
C SER A 97 -24.81 -7.29 -0.55
N LEU A 98 -25.53 -7.17 -1.67
CA LEU A 98 -25.50 -8.20 -2.73
C LEU A 98 -24.14 -8.32 -3.41
N ALA A 99 -23.45 -7.18 -3.67
CA ALA A 99 -22.13 -7.19 -4.29
C ALA A 99 -21.08 -7.73 -3.32
N PHE A 100 -21.09 -7.28 -2.07
CA PHE A 100 -20.21 -7.77 -1.01
C PHE A 100 -20.39 -9.29 -0.80
N ALA A 101 -21.62 -9.75 -0.64
CA ALA A 101 -21.89 -11.18 -0.44
C ALA A 101 -21.37 -12.03 -1.60
N ARG A 102 -21.53 -11.58 -2.86
CA ARG A 102 -20.98 -12.29 -4.03
C ARG A 102 -19.46 -12.32 -4.04
N ALA A 103 -18.80 -11.18 -3.74
CA ALA A 103 -17.36 -11.11 -3.67
C ALA A 103 -16.82 -12.00 -2.55
N PHE A 104 -17.49 -12.00 -1.39
CA PHE A 104 -17.19 -12.86 -0.25
C PHE A 104 -17.36 -14.35 -0.61
N GLU A 105 -18.48 -14.76 -1.23
CA GLU A 105 -18.71 -16.12 -1.71
C GLU A 105 -17.60 -16.58 -2.66
N ASN A 106 -17.21 -15.72 -3.62
CA ASN A 106 -16.17 -16.06 -4.59
C ASN A 106 -14.82 -16.25 -3.89
N SER A 107 -14.44 -15.34 -3.00
CA SER A 107 -13.20 -15.45 -2.22
C SER A 107 -13.20 -16.68 -1.31
N PHE A 108 -14.35 -17.02 -0.71
CA PHE A 108 -14.49 -18.22 0.10
C PHE A 108 -14.26 -19.52 -0.73
N ARG A 109 -14.83 -19.60 -1.94
CA ARG A 109 -14.74 -20.79 -2.80
C ARG A 109 -13.34 -21.12 -3.28
N ILE A 110 -12.46 -20.12 -3.38
CA ILE A 110 -11.07 -20.33 -3.83
C ILE A 110 -10.15 -20.82 -2.72
N THR A 111 -10.54 -20.71 -1.45
CA THR A 111 -9.76 -21.25 -0.33
C THR A 111 -9.71 -22.78 -0.37
N GLU A 112 -8.69 -23.37 0.25
CA GLU A 112 -8.60 -24.83 0.36
C GLU A 112 -9.77 -25.42 1.17
N GLU A 113 -10.12 -24.78 2.29
CA GLU A 113 -11.25 -25.14 3.12
C GLU A 113 -12.57 -25.07 2.35
N GLY A 114 -12.76 -24.02 1.55
CA GLY A 114 -13.97 -23.83 0.75
C GLY A 114 -14.25 -24.94 -0.25
N ARG A 115 -13.29 -25.83 -0.50
CA ARG A 115 -13.47 -27.04 -1.34
C ARG A 115 -14.00 -28.24 -0.56
N SER A 116 -13.97 -28.24 0.77
CA SER A 116 -14.49 -29.33 1.58
C SER A 116 -16.02 -29.30 1.69
N GLN A 117 -16.66 -30.49 1.84
CA GLN A 117 -18.11 -30.62 1.87
C GLN A 117 -18.77 -29.84 3.00
N GLU A 118 -18.14 -29.80 4.17
CA GLU A 118 -18.64 -29.11 5.36
C GLU A 118 -18.77 -27.60 5.11
N TYR A 119 -17.70 -26.98 4.59
CA TYR A 119 -17.67 -25.55 4.27
C TYR A 119 -18.59 -25.21 3.10
N GLN A 120 -18.69 -26.08 2.10
CA GLN A 120 -19.62 -25.89 0.97
C GLN A 120 -21.07 -25.89 1.43
N THR A 121 -21.45 -26.76 2.37
CA THR A 121 -22.80 -26.79 2.92
C THR A 121 -23.16 -25.48 3.62
N ALA A 122 -22.25 -24.96 4.46
CA ALA A 122 -22.44 -23.70 5.14
C ALA A 122 -22.51 -22.51 4.15
N LEU A 123 -21.64 -22.49 3.13
CA LEU A 123 -21.65 -21.47 2.09
C LEU A 123 -22.92 -21.55 1.23
N GLN A 124 -23.41 -22.75 0.96
CA GLN A 124 -24.67 -22.94 0.22
C GLN A 124 -25.85 -22.34 0.99
N ALA A 125 -25.96 -22.60 2.29
CA ALA A 125 -27.00 -21.99 3.14
C ALA A 125 -26.94 -20.45 3.11
N PHE A 126 -25.76 -19.85 3.19
CA PHE A 126 -25.54 -18.40 3.03
C PHE A 126 -26.02 -17.90 1.66
N THR A 127 -25.68 -18.63 0.60
CA THR A 127 -26.05 -18.27 -0.77
C THR A 127 -27.57 -18.36 -1.01
N GLU A 128 -28.22 -19.38 -0.44
CA GLU A 128 -29.67 -19.56 -0.53
C GLU A 128 -30.42 -18.48 0.22
N GLU A 129 -30.05 -18.18 1.47
CA GLU A 129 -30.63 -17.09 2.27
C GLU A 129 -30.58 -15.75 1.52
N ARG A 130 -29.42 -15.41 0.95
CA ARG A 130 -29.25 -14.20 0.13
C ARG A 130 -30.19 -14.17 -1.08
N LYS A 131 -30.40 -15.33 -1.75
CA LYS A 131 -31.28 -15.42 -2.93
C LYS A 131 -32.75 -15.31 -2.55
N GLU A 132 -33.16 -15.92 -1.43
CA GLU A 132 -34.53 -15.88 -0.93
C GLU A 132 -34.97 -14.48 -0.53
N ILE A 133 -34.11 -13.75 0.20
CA ILE A 133 -34.37 -12.37 0.64
C ILE A 133 -34.33 -11.39 -0.56
N GLY A 134 -33.42 -11.59 -1.51
CA GLY A 134 -33.38 -10.87 -2.76
C GLY A 134 -33.23 -9.35 -2.60
N ASN A 135 -34.23 -8.59 -3.03
CA ASN A 135 -34.19 -7.12 -3.02
C ASN A 135 -34.25 -6.48 -1.62
N GLN A 136 -34.56 -7.25 -0.59
CA GLN A 136 -34.55 -6.81 0.81
C GLN A 136 -33.26 -7.21 1.54
N PHE A 137 -32.28 -7.76 0.83
CA PHE A 137 -31.00 -8.15 1.40
C PHE A 137 -30.12 -6.92 1.59
N GLU A 138 -30.25 -6.31 2.76
CA GLU A 138 -29.53 -5.09 3.16
C GLU A 138 -28.40 -5.43 4.16
N LEU A 139 -27.82 -4.43 4.84
CA LEU A 139 -26.69 -4.66 5.74
C LEU A 139 -27.06 -5.56 6.92
N VAL A 140 -28.27 -5.44 7.46
CA VAL A 140 -28.71 -6.26 8.59
C VAL A 140 -28.75 -7.72 8.19
N GLU A 141 -29.41 -8.05 7.09
CA GLU A 141 -29.52 -9.43 6.57
C GLU A 141 -28.15 -9.99 6.18
N LEU A 142 -27.28 -9.17 5.58
CA LEU A 142 -25.91 -9.55 5.26
C LEU A 142 -25.16 -10.01 6.53
N PHE A 143 -25.20 -9.22 7.59
CA PHE A 143 -24.47 -9.52 8.82
C PHE A 143 -25.09 -10.68 9.61
N GLU A 144 -26.41 -10.85 9.58
CA GLU A 144 -27.07 -12.04 10.12
C GLU A 144 -26.64 -13.31 9.40
N ALA A 145 -26.62 -13.29 8.06
CA ALA A 145 -26.16 -14.40 7.24
C ALA A 145 -24.69 -14.73 7.48
N ILE A 146 -23.81 -13.70 7.56
CA ILE A 146 -22.38 -13.87 7.93
C ILE A 146 -22.25 -14.49 9.31
N SER A 147 -23.05 -14.05 10.30
CA SER A 147 -22.99 -14.59 11.65
C SER A 147 -23.38 -16.07 11.70
N LYS A 148 -24.43 -16.47 10.96
CA LYS A 148 -24.82 -17.88 10.81
C LYS A 148 -23.71 -18.70 10.17
N LEU A 149 -23.08 -18.17 9.11
CA LEU A 149 -21.95 -18.83 8.45
C LEU A 149 -20.76 -19.01 9.40
N CYS A 150 -20.37 -17.94 10.14
CA CYS A 150 -19.29 -18.01 11.13
C CYS A 150 -19.56 -19.03 12.23
N ALA A 151 -20.83 -19.23 12.61
CA ALA A 151 -21.23 -20.22 13.62
C ALA A 151 -21.23 -21.65 13.08
N ALA A 152 -21.41 -21.83 11.76
CA ALA A 152 -21.55 -23.14 11.13
C ALA A 152 -20.21 -23.78 10.69
N ILE A 153 -19.12 -23.02 10.65
CA ILE A 153 -17.81 -23.51 10.17
C ILE A 153 -16.81 -23.69 11.33
N PRO A 154 -15.88 -24.67 11.23
CA PRO A 154 -14.95 -24.98 12.31
C PRO A 154 -13.86 -23.90 12.52
N LYS A 155 -13.23 -23.44 11.41
CA LYS A 155 -12.19 -22.40 11.49
C LYS A 155 -12.83 -21.03 11.60
N LYS A 156 -12.25 -20.18 12.47
CA LYS A 156 -12.66 -18.78 12.52
C LYS A 156 -12.24 -18.04 11.25
N ILE A 157 -13.07 -17.11 10.81
CA ILE A 157 -12.81 -16.31 9.60
C ILE A 157 -11.98 -15.07 9.95
N VAL A 158 -10.91 -14.84 9.19
CA VAL A 158 -10.21 -13.56 9.10
C VAL A 158 -10.60 -12.89 7.79
N LEU A 159 -11.21 -11.71 7.85
CA LEU A 159 -11.60 -10.93 6.69
C LEU A 159 -10.53 -9.89 6.38
N MET A 160 -9.97 -9.92 5.17
CA MET A 160 -9.04 -8.93 4.67
C MET A 160 -9.68 -8.18 3.49
N ILE A 161 -9.62 -6.84 3.52
CA ILE A 161 -10.15 -6.01 2.44
C ILE A 161 -9.07 -5.02 2.02
N ASP A 162 -8.56 -5.18 0.80
CA ASP A 162 -7.59 -4.25 0.19
C ASP A 162 -8.30 -3.14 -0.59
N GLU A 163 -7.59 -2.02 -0.84
CA GLU A 163 -8.03 -0.86 -1.62
C GLU A 163 -9.36 -0.26 -1.13
N VAL A 164 -9.53 -0.20 0.20
CA VAL A 164 -10.74 0.37 0.83
C VAL A 164 -10.92 1.87 0.53
N ASP A 165 -9.87 2.54 0.04
CA ASP A 165 -9.92 3.95 -0.34
C ASP A 165 -11.00 4.25 -1.40
N SER A 166 -11.27 3.30 -2.29
CA SER A 166 -12.34 3.40 -3.29
C SER A 166 -13.73 3.54 -2.68
N ALA A 167 -13.92 3.06 -1.45
CA ALA A 167 -15.19 3.04 -0.72
C ALA A 167 -15.37 4.24 0.21
N THR A 168 -14.30 4.96 0.56
CA THR A 168 -14.26 5.91 1.69
C THR A 168 -15.20 7.11 1.59
N ASN A 169 -15.65 7.47 0.38
CA ASN A 169 -16.56 8.59 0.15
C ASN A 169 -18.05 8.19 0.14
N ASN A 170 -18.38 6.96 0.55
CA ASN A 170 -19.73 6.41 0.46
C ASN A 170 -20.33 6.18 1.84
N GLN A 171 -21.56 6.68 2.07
CA GLN A 171 -22.27 6.51 3.34
C GLN A 171 -22.51 5.03 3.67
N VAL A 172 -22.89 4.21 2.68
CA VAL A 172 -23.13 2.78 2.88
C VAL A 172 -21.88 2.04 3.40
N PHE A 173 -20.69 2.48 3.00
CA PHE A 173 -19.45 1.92 3.56
C PHE A 173 -19.27 2.28 5.04
N LEU A 174 -19.62 3.50 5.45
CA LEU A 174 -19.60 3.89 6.86
C LEU A 174 -20.61 3.06 7.69
N ASP A 175 -21.79 2.79 7.12
CA ASP A 175 -22.82 1.98 7.76
C ASP A 175 -22.38 0.50 7.85
N PHE A 176 -21.70 -0.02 6.84
CA PHE A 176 -21.04 -1.32 6.87
C PHE A 176 -20.00 -1.41 7.99
N LEU A 177 -19.14 -0.39 8.14
CA LEU A 177 -18.17 -0.33 9.24
C LEU A 177 -18.87 -0.27 10.63
N ALA A 178 -20.02 0.41 10.70
CA ALA A 178 -20.83 0.45 11.92
C ALA A 178 -21.39 -0.94 12.29
N GLN A 179 -21.83 -1.72 11.30
CA GLN A 179 -22.26 -3.11 11.50
C GLN A 179 -21.09 -3.99 11.95
N LEU A 180 -19.94 -3.93 11.31
CA LEU A 180 -18.72 -4.64 11.74
C LEU A 180 -18.41 -4.34 13.20
N ARG A 181 -18.47 -3.05 13.59
CA ARG A 181 -18.29 -2.65 14.98
C ARG A 181 -19.35 -3.24 15.90
N GLY A 182 -20.62 -3.21 15.51
CA GLY A 182 -21.73 -3.75 16.30
C GLY A 182 -21.52 -5.23 16.62
N TYR A 183 -21.20 -6.03 15.62
CA TYR A 183 -20.91 -7.46 15.80
C TYR A 183 -19.63 -7.71 16.59
N TYR A 184 -18.58 -6.93 16.40
CA TYR A 184 -17.34 -7.03 17.17
C TYR A 184 -17.56 -6.79 18.67
N ILE A 185 -18.32 -5.76 19.03
CA ILE A 185 -18.64 -5.45 20.43
C ILE A 185 -19.51 -6.56 21.07
N ASN A 186 -20.42 -7.13 20.30
CA ASN A 186 -21.34 -8.16 20.74
C ASN A 186 -20.88 -9.60 20.41
N ARG A 187 -19.58 -9.81 20.14
CA ARG A 187 -19.03 -11.11 19.76
C ARG A 187 -19.19 -12.25 20.76
N SER A 188 -19.59 -11.95 22.00
CA SER A 188 -19.98 -12.95 22.99
C SER A 188 -21.38 -13.51 22.75
N ARG A 189 -22.22 -12.83 21.96
CA ARG A 189 -23.61 -13.22 21.64
C ARG A 189 -23.77 -13.67 20.21
N PHE A 190 -23.04 -13.07 19.27
CA PHE A 190 -23.12 -13.34 17.85
C PHE A 190 -21.75 -13.83 17.34
N ALA A 191 -21.75 -14.95 16.63
CA ALA A 191 -20.55 -15.36 15.92
C ALA A 191 -20.19 -14.32 14.84
N THR A 192 -18.91 -14.01 14.73
CA THR A 192 -18.41 -12.99 13.79
C THR A 192 -16.97 -13.31 13.38
N PHE A 193 -16.37 -12.45 12.60
CA PHE A 193 -14.97 -12.56 12.20
C PHE A 193 -14.04 -12.56 13.42
N GLN A 194 -12.99 -13.38 13.37
CA GLN A 194 -11.89 -13.36 14.34
C GLN A 194 -11.19 -12.00 14.32
N SER A 195 -10.92 -11.52 13.12
CA SER A 195 -10.27 -10.22 12.86
C SER A 195 -10.73 -9.70 11.52
N VAL A 196 -10.85 -8.38 11.42
CA VAL A 196 -11.06 -7.67 10.14
C VAL A 196 -9.87 -6.76 9.91
N ILE A 197 -9.19 -6.96 8.78
CA ILE A 197 -8.01 -6.21 8.35
C ILE A 197 -8.38 -5.39 7.13
N LEU A 198 -8.33 -4.09 7.26
CA LEU A 198 -8.54 -3.17 6.14
C LEU A 198 -7.20 -2.63 5.66
N ALA A 199 -7.00 -2.48 4.36
CA ALA A 199 -5.80 -1.85 3.82
C ALA A 199 -6.15 -0.72 2.85
N GLY A 200 -5.42 0.39 2.99
CA GLY A 200 -5.62 1.58 2.18
C GLY A 200 -4.60 2.68 2.51
N VAL A 201 -4.76 3.83 1.91
CA VAL A 201 -3.95 5.04 2.20
C VAL A 201 -4.66 5.92 3.21
N CYS A 202 -5.99 6.11 3.07
CA CYS A 202 -6.76 7.00 3.92
C CYS A 202 -6.97 6.43 5.33
N ASP A 203 -6.86 7.28 6.34
CA ASP A 203 -7.28 6.92 7.70
C ASP A 203 -8.81 6.96 7.81
N ILE A 204 -9.42 5.76 7.84
CA ILE A 204 -10.87 5.58 7.94
C ILE A 204 -11.43 6.17 9.25
N ARG A 205 -10.60 6.30 10.29
CA ARG A 205 -11.02 6.91 11.57
C ARG A 205 -11.46 8.37 11.40
N ASN A 206 -10.93 9.07 10.40
CA ASN A 206 -11.19 10.48 10.12
C ASN A 206 -12.17 10.75 8.96
N LEU A 207 -12.79 9.70 8.37
CA LEU A 207 -13.63 9.84 7.17
C LEU A 207 -14.88 10.72 7.35
N LYS A 208 -15.58 10.59 8.48
CA LYS A 208 -16.80 11.37 8.72
C LYS A 208 -16.56 12.88 8.71
N ARG A 209 -15.41 13.30 9.22
CA ARG A 209 -15.00 14.71 9.25
C ARG A 209 -14.84 15.30 7.86
N LYS A 210 -14.43 14.48 6.88
CA LYS A 210 -14.30 14.90 5.46
C LYS A 210 -15.63 14.93 4.72
N MET A 211 -16.55 14.02 5.04
CA MET A 211 -17.83 13.90 4.32
C MET A 211 -18.90 14.90 4.78
N ARG A 212 -18.85 15.34 6.05
CA ARG A 212 -19.85 16.25 6.65
C ARG A 212 -19.21 17.28 7.57
N PRO A 213 -18.51 18.28 7.01
CA PRO A 213 -17.84 19.31 7.81
C PRO A 213 -18.79 20.15 8.67
N ASP A 214 -20.09 20.23 8.29
CA ASP A 214 -21.10 21.09 8.93
C ASP A 214 -21.94 20.37 10.01
N GLU A 215 -21.79 19.05 10.21
CA GLU A 215 -22.47 18.34 11.30
C GLU A 215 -21.61 18.38 12.56
N GLU A 216 -21.83 19.43 13.38
CA GLU A 216 -21.29 19.52 14.74
C GLU A 216 -21.75 18.30 15.59
N HIS A 217 -20.81 17.62 16.26
CA HIS A 217 -21.01 16.67 17.38
C HIS A 217 -21.26 15.19 17.09
N LYS A 218 -20.93 14.62 15.93
CA LYS A 218 -20.84 13.15 15.76
C LYS A 218 -19.43 12.70 15.41
N ASP A 219 -18.46 13.03 16.25
CA ASP A 219 -17.01 12.76 16.04
C ASP A 219 -16.60 11.29 16.17
N ASN A 220 -17.51 10.37 16.42
CA ASN A 220 -17.16 8.96 16.55
C ASN A 220 -17.15 8.25 15.21
N SER A 221 -15.96 8.06 14.63
CA SER A 221 -15.77 7.12 13.52
C SER A 221 -16.33 5.75 13.88
N PRO A 222 -17.08 5.08 12.98
CA PRO A 222 -17.54 3.71 13.22
C PRO A 222 -16.36 2.72 13.37
N TRP A 223 -15.16 3.11 12.97
CA TRP A 223 -13.94 2.28 13.05
C TRP A 223 -13.04 2.59 14.26
N ASN A 224 -13.54 3.29 15.28
CA ASN A 224 -12.79 3.60 16.50
C ASN A 224 -12.46 2.37 17.37
N ILE A 225 -12.93 1.17 17.00
CA ILE A 225 -12.58 -0.11 17.62
C ILE A 225 -11.29 -0.70 17.07
N ALA A 226 -10.76 -0.13 15.98
CA ALA A 226 -9.54 -0.61 15.38
C ALA A 226 -8.36 -0.42 16.33
N ALA A 227 -7.60 -1.50 16.51
CA ALA A 227 -6.29 -1.43 17.14
C ALA A 227 -5.33 -0.59 16.29
N GLU A 228 -4.40 0.06 16.93
CA GLU A 228 -3.32 0.76 16.27
C GLU A 228 -2.41 -0.24 15.54
N PHE A 229 -1.97 0.12 14.34
CA PHE A 229 -1.06 -0.69 13.53
C PHE A 229 0.29 0.02 13.48
N ASP A 230 1.12 -0.24 14.49
CA ASP A 230 2.44 0.38 14.66
C ASP A 230 3.58 -0.43 14.03
N ILE A 231 3.23 -1.49 13.28
CA ILE A 231 4.25 -2.34 12.65
C ILE A 231 4.90 -1.58 11.50
N ASP A 232 6.21 -1.42 11.59
CA ASP A 232 6.98 -0.79 10.53
C ASP A 232 7.05 -1.69 9.29
N MET A 233 6.67 -1.14 8.15
CA MET A 233 6.72 -1.82 6.85
C MET A 233 7.89 -1.36 5.98
N SER A 234 8.68 -0.39 6.40
CA SER A 234 9.90 0.04 5.69
C SER A 234 10.99 -1.03 5.79
N PHE A 235 11.89 -1.10 4.82
CA PHE A 235 12.97 -2.08 4.80
C PHE A 235 14.19 -1.52 5.53
N SER A 236 14.69 -2.24 6.53
CA SER A 236 15.96 -1.88 7.16
C SER A 236 17.14 -2.13 6.22
N ALA A 237 18.26 -1.48 6.46
CA ALA A 237 19.50 -1.72 5.72
C ALA A 237 19.92 -3.20 5.78
N GLU A 238 19.70 -3.87 6.92
CA GLU A 238 19.99 -5.30 7.08
C GLU A 238 19.09 -6.17 6.20
N GLN A 239 17.79 -5.87 6.13
CA GLN A 239 16.84 -6.58 5.26
C GLN A 239 17.17 -6.39 3.77
N ILE A 240 17.57 -5.16 3.38
CA ILE A 240 18.04 -4.89 2.02
C ILE A 240 19.34 -5.69 1.74
N ASN A 241 20.28 -5.75 2.69
CA ASN A 241 21.49 -6.52 2.55
C ASN A 241 21.19 -8.01 2.32
N HIS A 242 20.28 -8.61 3.09
CA HIS A 242 19.90 -10.01 2.89
C HIS A 242 19.31 -10.25 1.49
N MET A 243 18.44 -9.37 1.01
CA MET A 243 17.90 -9.43 -0.35
C MET A 243 19.01 -9.32 -1.41
N LEU A 244 20.02 -8.48 -1.19
CA LEU A 244 21.16 -8.31 -2.11
C LEU A 244 22.15 -9.48 -2.04
N LEU A 245 22.29 -10.16 -0.90
CA LEU A 245 23.07 -11.39 -0.79
C LEU A 245 22.47 -12.51 -1.65
N ASP A 246 21.15 -12.64 -1.66
CA ASP A 246 20.44 -13.57 -2.55
C ASP A 246 20.73 -13.24 -4.03
N TYR A 247 20.63 -11.95 -4.40
CA TYR A 247 20.94 -11.49 -5.75
C TYR A 247 22.41 -11.78 -6.13
N ALA A 248 23.37 -11.45 -5.27
CA ALA A 248 24.78 -11.65 -5.53
C ALA A 248 25.13 -13.14 -5.72
N SER A 249 24.54 -14.01 -4.90
CA SER A 249 24.71 -15.45 -4.98
C SER A 249 24.20 -16.03 -6.30
N GLU A 250 23.04 -15.57 -6.80
CA GLU A 250 22.44 -16.08 -8.04
C GLU A 250 23.12 -15.52 -9.31
N ASN A 251 23.82 -14.41 -9.18
CA ASN A 251 24.45 -13.71 -10.31
C ASN A 251 25.97 -13.85 -10.36
N ASP A 252 26.57 -14.66 -9.47
CA ASP A 252 28.02 -14.84 -9.35
C ASP A 252 28.78 -13.50 -9.27
N SER A 253 28.16 -12.50 -8.62
CA SER A 253 28.74 -11.15 -8.60
C SER A 253 29.38 -10.83 -7.24
N SER A 254 30.57 -10.23 -7.27
CA SER A 254 31.30 -9.77 -6.10
C SER A 254 30.88 -8.33 -5.75
N ILE A 255 29.69 -8.20 -5.15
CA ILE A 255 29.15 -6.90 -4.71
C ILE A 255 29.41 -6.74 -3.20
N ASP A 256 29.83 -5.58 -2.76
CA ASP A 256 29.75 -5.21 -1.34
C ASP A 256 28.30 -4.90 -0.96
N THR A 257 27.54 -5.99 -0.69
CA THR A 257 26.11 -5.91 -0.47
C THR A 257 25.76 -5.08 0.77
N GLU A 258 26.62 -5.09 1.80
CA GLU A 258 26.40 -4.35 3.04
C GLU A 258 26.52 -2.84 2.82
N GLN A 259 27.56 -2.39 2.11
CA GLN A 259 27.72 -0.99 1.77
C GLN A 259 26.59 -0.49 0.87
N ILE A 260 26.26 -1.26 -0.19
CA ILE A 260 25.21 -0.90 -1.14
C ILE A 260 23.84 -0.84 -0.45
N ALA A 261 23.54 -1.80 0.46
CA ALA A 261 22.29 -1.79 1.22
C ALA A 261 22.15 -0.54 2.09
N ARG A 262 23.22 -0.14 2.77
CA ARG A 262 23.22 1.11 3.56
C ARG A 262 22.99 2.33 2.69
N GLU A 263 23.67 2.44 1.56
CA GLU A 263 23.51 3.58 0.66
C GLU A 263 22.10 3.64 0.05
N ILE A 264 21.53 2.50 -0.37
CA ILE A 264 20.13 2.43 -0.84
C ILE A 264 19.18 2.86 0.27
N HIS A 265 19.40 2.39 1.50
CA HIS A 265 18.59 2.78 2.66
C HIS A 265 18.68 4.28 2.93
N ASP A 266 19.87 4.89 2.86
CA ASP A 266 20.08 6.34 3.06
C ASP A 266 19.29 7.21 2.06
N TYR A 267 19.13 6.73 0.82
CA TYR A 267 18.31 7.44 -0.17
C TYR A 267 16.82 7.20 -0.01
N THR A 268 16.42 6.00 0.40
CA THR A 268 15.02 5.54 0.35
C THR A 268 14.31 5.53 1.70
N SER A 269 15.07 5.63 2.81
CA SER A 269 14.57 5.32 4.17
C SER A 269 13.78 4.00 4.20
N GLY A 270 14.22 3.02 3.40
CA GLY A 270 13.58 1.71 3.29
C GLY A 270 12.20 1.71 2.61
N TYR A 271 11.80 2.75 1.88
CA TYR A 271 10.54 2.77 1.16
C TYR A 271 10.49 1.62 0.13
N PRO A 272 9.59 0.63 0.25
CA PRO A 272 9.68 -0.64 -0.48
C PRO A 272 9.80 -0.50 -2.00
N TYR A 273 8.96 0.34 -2.61
CA TYR A 273 9.02 0.60 -4.05
C TYR A 273 10.35 1.23 -4.48
N LEU A 274 10.82 2.23 -3.72
CA LEU A 274 12.07 2.94 -4.07
C LEU A 274 13.27 2.01 -3.96
N VAL A 275 13.31 1.16 -2.94
CA VAL A 275 14.35 0.12 -2.79
C VAL A 275 14.33 -0.83 -3.99
N SER A 276 13.16 -1.40 -4.31
CA SER A 276 13.03 -2.34 -5.43
C SER A 276 13.37 -1.68 -6.77
N ARG A 277 12.94 -0.43 -6.99
CA ARG A 277 13.22 0.27 -8.27
C ARG A 277 14.68 0.64 -8.41
N LEU A 278 15.35 1.10 -7.33
CA LEU A 278 16.80 1.34 -7.38
C LEU A 278 17.56 0.04 -7.68
N CYS A 279 17.25 -1.06 -6.99
CA CYS A 279 17.87 -2.34 -7.26
C CYS A 279 17.63 -2.81 -8.71
N GLN A 280 16.43 -2.62 -9.22
CA GLN A 280 16.10 -2.93 -10.62
C GLN A 280 16.93 -2.09 -11.59
N LEU A 281 17.08 -0.78 -11.36
CA LEU A 281 17.89 0.10 -12.20
C LEU A 281 19.37 -0.29 -12.17
N LEU A 282 19.90 -0.66 -10.99
CA LEU A 282 21.26 -1.15 -10.84
C LEU A 282 21.48 -2.45 -11.59
N ASP A 283 20.52 -3.38 -11.52
CA ASP A 283 20.56 -4.64 -12.30
C ASP A 283 20.49 -4.38 -13.80
N GLU A 284 19.59 -3.51 -14.27
CA GLU A 284 19.50 -3.09 -15.69
C GLU A 284 20.84 -2.51 -16.21
N MET A 285 21.50 -1.68 -15.39
CA MET A 285 22.82 -1.13 -15.73
C MET A 285 23.89 -2.21 -15.75
N TYR A 286 23.90 -3.12 -14.78
CA TYR A 286 24.82 -4.25 -14.72
C TYR A 286 24.65 -5.17 -15.92
N GLN A 287 23.41 -5.53 -16.27
CA GLN A 287 23.11 -6.39 -17.43
C GLN A 287 23.45 -5.71 -18.77
N SER A 288 23.44 -4.37 -18.82
CA SER A 288 23.89 -3.62 -20.03
C SER A 288 25.41 -3.52 -20.15
N GLY A 289 26.18 -4.10 -19.23
CA GLY A 289 27.64 -4.10 -19.23
C GLY A 289 28.28 -2.84 -18.64
N MET A 290 27.56 -2.11 -17.80
CA MET A 290 28.13 -0.98 -17.06
C MET A 290 29.03 -1.50 -15.93
N ASP A 291 30.34 -1.39 -16.09
CA ASP A 291 31.29 -1.67 -15.03
C ASP A 291 31.04 -0.73 -13.84
N GLY A 292 30.90 -1.31 -12.64
CA GLY A 292 30.63 -0.54 -11.43
C GLY A 292 29.16 -0.12 -11.23
N ALA A 293 28.19 -0.78 -11.87
CA ALA A 293 26.77 -0.53 -11.60
C ALA A 293 26.44 -0.63 -10.09
N TRP A 294 26.93 -1.68 -9.44
CA TRP A 294 26.76 -1.90 -7.99
C TRP A 294 27.86 -1.22 -7.17
N THR A 295 28.00 0.09 -7.33
CA THR A 295 28.90 0.96 -6.59
C THR A 295 28.22 2.28 -6.23
N HIS A 296 28.84 3.09 -5.40
CA HIS A 296 28.37 4.45 -5.07
C HIS A 296 28.04 5.27 -6.35
N ALA A 297 28.91 5.23 -7.35
CA ALA A 297 28.68 5.94 -8.62
C ALA A 297 27.46 5.43 -9.37
N GLY A 298 27.26 4.11 -9.37
CA GLY A 298 26.08 3.48 -9.96
C GLY A 298 24.79 3.85 -9.25
N ILE A 299 24.79 3.89 -7.91
CA ILE A 299 23.62 4.33 -7.11
C ILE A 299 23.28 5.79 -7.45
N LEU A 300 24.25 6.68 -7.52
CA LEU A 300 24.01 8.07 -7.92
C LEU A 300 23.36 8.17 -9.30
N GLU A 301 23.80 7.35 -10.25
CA GLU A 301 23.21 7.33 -11.60
C GLU A 301 21.80 6.73 -11.59
N ALA A 302 21.57 5.67 -10.81
CA ALA A 302 20.24 5.09 -10.63
C ALA A 302 19.25 6.09 -10.00
N VAL A 303 19.68 6.84 -8.98
CA VAL A 303 18.88 7.92 -8.37
C VAL A 303 18.56 9.01 -9.39
N ARG A 304 19.54 9.45 -10.20
CA ARG A 304 19.31 10.44 -11.27
C ARG A 304 18.30 9.97 -12.31
N LYS A 305 18.34 8.69 -12.68
CA LYS A 305 17.36 8.08 -13.60
C LYS A 305 15.98 8.04 -12.93
N LEU A 306 15.90 7.52 -11.71
CA LEU A 306 14.64 7.36 -10.97
C LEU A 306 13.87 8.67 -10.83
N VAL A 307 14.52 9.76 -10.40
CA VAL A 307 13.85 11.06 -10.18
C VAL A 307 13.39 11.75 -11.47
N ARG A 308 13.84 11.28 -12.63
CA ARG A 308 13.44 11.77 -13.96
C ARG A 308 12.39 10.89 -14.64
N GLU A 309 12.13 9.71 -14.08
CA GLU A 309 11.13 8.79 -14.64
C GLU A 309 9.71 9.33 -14.43
N SER A 310 8.86 9.14 -15.43
CA SER A 310 7.41 9.17 -15.24
C SER A 310 7.00 7.83 -14.66
N ASN A 311 6.57 7.83 -13.39
CA ASN A 311 6.06 6.64 -12.72
C ASN A 311 4.85 7.01 -11.85
N SER A 312 4.02 6.02 -11.55
CA SER A 312 2.75 6.24 -10.86
C SER A 312 2.91 6.79 -9.44
N LEU A 313 4.06 6.60 -8.77
CA LEU A 313 4.33 7.18 -7.45
C LEU A 313 4.49 8.70 -7.58
N PHE A 314 5.37 9.16 -8.47
CA PHE A 314 5.63 10.59 -8.64
C PHE A 314 4.45 11.33 -9.27
N GLU A 315 3.70 10.69 -10.16
CA GLU A 315 2.44 11.25 -10.70
C GLU A 315 1.40 11.45 -9.59
N ASP A 316 1.25 10.48 -8.68
CA ASP A 316 0.36 10.62 -7.51
C ASP A 316 0.85 11.72 -6.57
N MET A 317 2.16 11.81 -6.30
CA MET A 317 2.75 12.88 -5.49
C MET A 317 2.47 14.26 -6.09
N ALA A 318 2.69 14.44 -7.40
CA ALA A 318 2.39 15.70 -8.10
C ALA A 318 0.91 16.08 -7.98
N LYS A 319 0.02 15.10 -8.15
CA LYS A 319 -1.43 15.28 -7.99
C LYS A 319 -1.78 15.71 -6.56
N LYS A 320 -1.21 15.05 -5.54
CA LYS A 320 -1.45 15.39 -4.12
C LYS A 320 -1.00 16.80 -3.77
N VAL A 321 0.18 17.22 -4.23
CA VAL A 321 0.66 18.60 -4.04
C VAL A 321 -0.28 19.62 -4.69
N LYS A 322 -0.84 19.29 -5.86
CA LYS A 322 -1.83 20.14 -6.53
C LYS A 322 -3.18 20.18 -5.82
N ASP A 323 -3.65 19.01 -5.33
CA ASP A 323 -4.93 18.88 -4.64
C ASP A 323 -4.90 19.49 -3.22
N TYR A 324 -3.69 19.63 -2.61
CA TYR A 324 -3.43 20.18 -1.27
C TYR A 324 -2.40 21.31 -1.34
N PRO A 325 -2.75 22.53 -1.81
CA PRO A 325 -1.78 23.62 -2.00
C PRO A 325 -1.05 24.05 -0.73
N ASP A 326 -1.70 24.00 0.43
CA ASP A 326 -1.10 24.35 1.73
C ASP A 326 -0.04 23.32 2.14
N LEU A 327 -0.24 22.04 1.83
CA LEU A 327 0.79 21.02 2.00
C LEU A 327 2.00 21.31 1.07
N GLY A 328 1.73 21.70 -0.18
CA GLY A 328 2.78 22.12 -1.11
C GLY A 328 3.60 23.29 -0.58
N THR A 329 2.95 24.30 0.03
CA THR A 329 3.61 25.44 0.68
C THR A 329 4.45 24.97 1.87
N MET A 330 3.93 24.12 2.73
CA MET A 330 4.66 23.57 3.87
C MET A 330 5.91 22.79 3.43
N LEU A 331 5.81 21.95 2.38
CA LEU A 331 6.94 21.22 1.82
C LEU A 331 8.01 22.17 1.27
N ARG A 332 7.62 23.29 0.62
CA ARG A 332 8.54 24.33 0.18
C ARG A 332 9.26 25.01 1.36
N ASP A 333 8.52 25.36 2.41
CA ASP A 333 9.09 25.99 3.60
C ASP A 333 10.15 25.09 4.27
N ILE A 334 9.89 23.79 4.36
CA ILE A 334 10.85 22.82 4.88
C ILE A 334 12.09 22.75 3.99
N LEU A 335 11.92 22.59 2.67
CA LEU A 335 13.01 22.35 1.73
C LEU A 335 13.90 23.59 1.47
N PHE A 336 13.28 24.76 1.31
CA PHE A 336 14.01 25.97 0.89
C PHE A 336 14.32 26.92 2.03
N CYS A 337 13.52 26.91 3.10
CA CYS A 337 13.70 27.83 4.24
C CYS A 337 14.25 27.11 5.48
N GLY A 338 14.36 25.78 5.48
CA GLY A 338 14.79 25.01 6.66
C GLY A 338 13.87 25.22 7.85
N LYS A 339 12.56 25.42 7.61
CA LYS A 339 11.58 25.69 8.65
C LYS A 339 11.38 24.45 9.53
N GLY A 340 11.81 24.53 10.79
CA GLY A 340 11.49 23.51 11.79
C GLY A 340 10.01 23.55 12.15
N ILE A 341 9.33 22.42 12.01
CA ILE A 341 7.92 22.25 12.36
C ILE A 341 7.84 21.10 13.36
N PRO A 342 7.32 21.31 14.58
CA PRO A 342 7.12 20.22 15.54
C PRO A 342 6.18 19.17 14.97
N PHE A 343 6.55 17.87 15.10
CA PHE A 343 5.71 16.78 14.65
C PHE A 343 4.49 16.61 15.55
N ASN A 344 3.31 16.78 14.99
CA ASN A 344 2.04 16.58 15.70
C ASN A 344 0.94 16.15 14.72
N LEU A 345 0.50 14.89 14.81
CA LEU A 345 -0.57 14.33 13.98
C LEU A 345 -1.94 15.00 14.20
N GLY A 346 -2.13 15.77 15.27
CA GLY A 346 -3.30 16.63 15.49
C GLY A 346 -3.35 17.83 14.52
N THR A 347 -2.22 18.17 13.89
CA THR A 347 -2.14 19.19 12.85
C THR A 347 -2.53 18.59 11.51
N GLU A 348 -3.54 19.15 10.84
CA GLU A 348 -4.11 18.58 9.60
C GLU A 348 -3.06 18.34 8.51
N LEU A 349 -2.20 19.34 8.23
CA LEU A 349 -1.18 19.21 7.18
C LEU A 349 -0.13 18.16 7.50
N VAL A 350 0.28 18.03 8.78
CA VAL A 350 1.22 17.00 9.22
C VAL A 350 0.59 15.61 9.05
N SER A 351 -0.67 15.47 9.50
CA SER A 351 -1.42 14.22 9.37
C SER A 351 -1.58 13.81 7.89
N ILE A 352 -1.95 14.74 7.01
CA ILE A 352 -2.11 14.49 5.57
C ILE A 352 -0.76 14.13 4.93
N GLY A 353 0.30 14.88 5.22
CA GLY A 353 1.62 14.62 4.65
C GLY A 353 2.20 13.28 5.09
N THR A 354 1.99 12.89 6.37
CA THR A 354 2.38 11.57 6.90
C THR A 354 1.55 10.45 6.26
N MET A 355 0.24 10.64 6.11
CA MET A 355 -0.65 9.69 5.45
C MET A 355 -0.21 9.41 4.00
N PHE A 356 0.21 10.44 3.26
CA PHE A 356 0.73 10.27 1.91
C PHE A 356 2.17 9.72 1.86
N GLY A 357 2.82 9.56 3.02
CA GLY A 357 4.20 9.13 3.12
C GLY A 357 5.22 10.19 2.71
N PHE A 358 4.83 11.47 2.65
CA PHE A 358 5.73 12.58 2.32
C PHE A 358 6.55 13.03 3.51
N LEU A 359 5.97 12.92 4.70
CA LEU A 359 6.51 13.39 5.96
C LEU A 359 6.71 12.26 6.96
N LYS A 360 7.74 12.38 7.78
CA LYS A 360 8.02 11.50 8.93
C LYS A 360 8.29 12.33 10.18
N ASP A 361 8.24 11.66 11.33
CA ASP A 361 8.78 12.16 12.59
C ASP A 361 10.27 11.85 12.65
N GLU A 362 11.07 12.87 12.85
CA GLU A 362 12.51 12.74 13.15
C GLU A 362 12.79 13.57 14.39
N ASP A 363 13.01 12.90 15.51
CA ASP A 363 13.28 13.51 16.82
C ASP A 363 12.26 14.61 17.23
N GLY A 364 10.96 14.38 16.95
CA GLY A 364 9.89 15.33 17.24
C GLY A 364 9.74 16.48 16.25
N GLN A 365 10.45 16.44 15.12
CA GLN A 365 10.35 17.40 14.04
C GLN A 365 9.80 16.74 12.76
N VAL A 366 9.10 17.55 11.97
CA VAL A 366 8.62 17.12 10.65
C VAL A 366 9.75 17.15 9.65
N GLU A 367 10.06 16.01 9.05
CA GLU A 367 11.00 15.91 7.93
C GLU A 367 10.35 15.23 6.72
N ILE A 368 10.94 15.44 5.55
CA ILE A 368 10.55 14.69 4.35
C ILE A 368 11.02 13.26 4.52
N SER A 369 10.15 12.31 4.18
CA SER A 369 10.31 10.90 4.54
C SER A 369 11.59 10.24 4.04
N ASN A 370 12.13 10.68 2.89
CA ASN A 370 13.35 10.14 2.32
C ASN A 370 14.01 11.11 1.34
N ARG A 371 15.30 10.89 1.08
CA ARG A 371 16.12 11.76 0.24
C ARG A 371 15.68 11.78 -1.24
N ILE A 372 15.09 10.72 -1.76
CA ILE A 372 14.54 10.70 -3.14
C ILE A 372 13.36 11.65 -3.24
N PHE A 373 12.47 11.67 -2.25
CA PHE A 373 11.35 12.61 -2.22
C PHE A 373 11.82 14.06 -2.07
N GLU A 374 12.83 14.32 -1.24
CA GLU A 374 13.45 15.66 -1.16
C GLU A 374 13.93 16.14 -2.52
N ILE A 375 14.75 15.33 -3.22
CA ILE A 375 15.29 15.66 -4.54
C ILE A 375 14.15 15.87 -5.55
N TRP A 376 13.13 15.02 -5.51
CA TRP A 376 12.02 15.08 -6.45
C TRP A 376 11.16 16.34 -6.21
N PHE A 377 10.76 16.63 -4.98
CA PHE A 377 10.00 17.84 -4.63
C PHE A 377 10.80 19.11 -4.95
N TYR A 378 12.12 19.11 -4.64
CA TYR A 378 13.00 20.21 -4.96
C TYR A 378 13.00 20.51 -6.48
N ASN A 379 13.14 19.47 -7.31
CA ASN A 379 13.10 19.61 -8.76
C ASN A 379 11.71 20.06 -9.25
N LEU A 380 10.63 19.53 -8.70
CA LEU A 380 9.26 19.92 -9.03
C LEU A 380 9.06 21.43 -8.78
N PHE A 381 9.42 21.91 -7.60
CA PHE A 381 9.18 23.29 -7.21
C PHE A 381 10.07 24.27 -7.99
N ILE A 382 11.33 23.94 -8.22
CA ILE A 382 12.20 24.76 -9.08
C ILE A 382 11.63 24.85 -10.51
N ALA A 383 11.15 23.73 -11.06
CA ALA A 383 10.58 23.73 -12.40
C ALA A 383 9.30 24.59 -12.47
N GLN A 384 8.45 24.52 -11.45
CA GLN A 384 7.26 25.37 -11.35
C GLN A 384 7.65 26.86 -11.27
N ASP A 385 8.59 27.21 -10.38
CA ASP A 385 9.04 28.59 -10.22
C ASP A 385 9.72 29.13 -11.50
N ALA A 386 10.43 28.28 -12.23
CA ALA A 386 11.04 28.67 -13.51
C ALA A 386 9.97 28.95 -14.60
N ILE A 387 8.90 28.15 -14.64
CA ILE A 387 7.80 28.32 -15.58
C ILE A 387 6.99 29.59 -15.23
N ASP A 388 6.73 29.83 -13.94
CA ASP A 388 5.88 30.93 -13.47
C ASP A 388 6.64 32.28 -13.38
N SER A 389 7.96 32.25 -13.56
CA SER A 389 8.82 33.44 -13.40
C SER A 389 8.81 34.34 -14.64
N LYS A 390 8.35 35.58 -14.48
CA LYS A 390 8.46 36.63 -15.52
C LYS A 390 9.91 36.90 -15.94
N THR A 391 10.87 36.67 -15.05
CA THR A 391 12.31 36.79 -15.34
C THR A 391 12.77 35.68 -16.28
N TYR A 392 12.26 34.46 -16.12
CA TYR A 392 12.53 33.34 -17.04
C TYR A 392 12.00 33.63 -18.45
N ASP A 393 10.77 34.14 -18.55
CA ASP A 393 10.15 34.53 -19.83
C ASP A 393 10.94 35.65 -20.51
N ALA A 394 11.35 36.68 -19.76
CA ALA A 394 12.18 37.76 -20.27
C ALA A 394 13.56 37.24 -20.71
N GLY A 395 14.19 36.37 -19.94
CA GLY A 395 15.48 35.72 -20.29
C GLY A 395 15.35 34.83 -21.53
N TRP A 396 14.25 34.10 -21.67
CA TRP A 396 13.99 33.26 -22.85
C TRP A 396 13.73 34.11 -24.10
N GLN A 397 12.95 35.19 -23.99
CA GLN A 397 12.71 36.12 -25.11
C GLN A 397 14.00 36.83 -25.55
N MET A 398 14.92 37.10 -24.63
CA MET A 398 16.21 37.72 -24.91
C MET A 398 17.29 36.73 -25.39
N LYS A 399 17.05 35.40 -25.29
CA LYS A 399 18.02 34.38 -25.68
C LYS A 399 18.52 34.53 -27.13
N GLY A 400 17.63 34.87 -28.04
CA GLY A 400 17.95 35.16 -29.45
C GLY A 400 18.84 36.38 -29.69
N GLN A 401 18.93 37.31 -28.68
CA GLN A 401 19.80 38.51 -28.78
C GLN A 401 21.23 38.23 -28.32
N PHE A 402 21.45 37.20 -27.47
CA PHE A 402 22.77 36.89 -26.88
C PHE A 402 23.43 35.65 -27.43
N VAL A 403 22.70 34.84 -28.23
CA VAL A 403 23.23 33.62 -28.83
C VAL A 403 23.00 33.68 -30.32
N SER A 404 24.09 33.69 -31.10
CA SER A 404 24.00 33.61 -32.56
C SER A 404 23.43 32.26 -33.02
N GLU A 405 22.92 32.16 -34.27
CA GLU A 405 22.41 30.91 -34.86
C GLU A 405 23.40 29.74 -34.80
N SER A 406 24.71 30.03 -34.65
CA SER A 406 25.75 29.04 -34.45
C SER A 406 26.00 28.64 -32.99
N GLY A 407 25.20 29.14 -32.02
CA GLY A 407 25.34 28.83 -30.60
C GLY A 407 26.52 29.45 -29.90
N ARG A 408 27.23 30.37 -30.53
CA ARG A 408 28.36 31.14 -29.92
C ARG A 408 27.88 32.51 -29.46
N LYS A 409 28.41 32.93 -28.25
CA LYS A 409 28.20 34.29 -27.72
C LYS A 409 28.87 35.31 -28.60
#